data_ebacc99d47503093ecc081752ab289ea
#
_entry.id   ebacc99d47503093ecc081752ab289ea
#
_cell.length_a   1.000
_cell.length_b   1.000
_cell.length_c   1.000
_cell.angle_alpha   90.00
_cell.angle_beta   90.00
_cell.angle_gamma   90.00
#
_symmetry.space_group_name_H-M   'P 1'
#
loop_
_entity.id
_entity.type
_entity.pdbx_description
1 polymer ?
#
loop_
_entity_poly.entity_id
_entity_poly.type
_entity_poly.pdbx_seq_one_letter_code
_entity_poly.pdbx_strand_id
1 'polypeptide(L)'
;MTDLELKNLKDNLWHSADMLRAGAHLAANKYGQPILGLIFLRYADVLFKQHKAEIDAEYNKYKGSRMERAYKDVAVEKCGFFLPECAFFDYINDAPDDANKALLVKRAMEAIEQENPRMQGVLPKEVYGQLVPEEEPELLSRIVRVFKDIPEDISIDIFGQIYEYFLGNFALAEGQGGGAF
;
A
#
# COMPACT_ATOMS: atom_id res chain seq x y z
N MET A 1 -20.50 2.92 -1.54
CA MET A 1 -20.11 2.97 -0.10
C MET A 1 -20.84 4.10 0.58
N THR A 2 -21.51 3.79 1.68
CA THR A 2 -22.21 4.80 2.49
C THR A 2 -21.21 5.56 3.36
N ASP A 3 -21.62 6.72 3.88
CA ASP A 3 -20.79 7.51 4.80
C ASP A 3 -20.46 6.72 6.09
N LEU A 4 -21.40 5.91 6.57
CA LEU A 4 -21.17 5.06 7.73
C LEU A 4 -20.16 3.96 7.45
N GLU A 5 -20.24 3.32 6.29
CA GLU A 5 -19.28 2.30 5.87
C GLU A 5 -17.88 2.89 5.75
N LEU A 6 -17.75 4.08 5.18
CA LEU A 6 -16.48 4.77 5.07
C LEU A 6 -15.91 5.14 6.44
N LYS A 7 -16.75 5.64 7.33
CA LYS A 7 -16.33 5.95 8.71
C LYS A 7 -15.82 4.70 9.43
N ASN A 8 -16.54 3.59 9.32
CA ASN A 8 -16.14 2.34 9.95
C ASN A 8 -14.83 1.82 9.35
N LEU A 9 -14.64 1.94 8.04
CA LEU A 9 -13.40 1.56 7.39
C LEU A 9 -12.23 2.40 7.89
N LYS A 10 -12.38 3.72 7.96
CA LYS A 10 -11.36 4.63 8.49
C LYS A 10 -10.98 4.28 9.93
N ASP A 11 -11.98 4.04 10.77
CA ASP A 11 -11.77 3.72 12.18
C ASP A 11 -11.04 2.38 12.35
N ASN A 12 -11.40 1.37 11.56
CA ASN A 12 -10.74 0.06 11.59
C ASN A 12 -9.29 0.14 11.14
N LEU A 13 -9.03 0.88 10.07
CA LEU A 13 -7.67 1.09 9.57
C LEU A 13 -6.82 1.85 10.58
N TRP A 14 -7.40 2.89 11.21
CA TRP A 14 -6.70 3.66 12.23
C TRP A 14 -6.37 2.80 13.46
N HIS A 15 -7.32 1.96 13.90
CA HIS A 15 -7.08 1.04 15.01
C HIS A 15 -5.89 0.11 14.72
N SER A 16 -5.78 -0.38 13.49
CA SER A 16 -4.66 -1.22 13.07
C SER A 16 -3.33 -0.47 13.10
N ALA A 17 -3.32 0.79 12.67
CA ALA A 17 -2.15 1.64 12.75
C ALA A 17 -1.72 1.88 14.20
N ASP A 18 -2.70 2.08 15.07
CA ASP A 18 -2.44 2.28 16.50
C ASP A 18 -1.88 1.01 17.16
N MET A 19 -2.31 -0.16 16.72
CA MET A 19 -1.72 -1.43 17.16
C MET A 19 -0.24 -1.54 16.76
N LEU A 20 0.12 -1.08 15.56
CA LEU A 20 1.52 -1.07 15.13
C LEU A 20 2.37 -0.17 16.04
N ARG A 21 1.85 1.01 16.36
CA ARG A 21 2.51 1.94 17.26
C ARG A 21 2.76 1.31 18.62
N ALA A 22 1.73 0.74 19.22
CA ALA A 22 1.79 0.15 20.55
C ALA A 22 2.71 -1.08 20.59
N GLY A 23 2.58 -1.97 19.60
CA GLY A 23 3.36 -3.21 19.55
C GLY A 23 4.83 -2.99 19.21
N ALA A 24 5.15 -2.00 18.39
CA ALA A 24 6.52 -1.68 18.01
C ALA A 24 7.18 -0.64 18.92
N HIS A 25 6.45 -0.09 19.89
CA HIS A 25 6.92 0.97 20.79
C HIS A 25 7.46 2.19 20.05
N LEU A 26 6.83 2.56 18.92
CA LEU A 26 7.28 3.64 18.07
C LEU A 26 6.56 4.95 18.41
N ALA A 27 7.29 6.06 18.27
CA ALA A 27 6.70 7.38 18.31
C ALA A 27 5.86 7.62 17.04
N ALA A 28 4.85 8.51 17.14
CA ALA A 28 3.93 8.80 16.04
C ALA A 28 4.63 9.16 14.73
N ASN A 29 5.71 9.95 14.80
CA ASN A 29 6.48 10.35 13.63
C ASN A 29 7.25 9.20 12.96
N LYS A 30 7.40 8.06 13.64
CA LYS A 30 8.13 6.90 13.10
C LYS A 30 7.23 5.85 12.49
N TYR A 31 5.98 5.72 12.95
CA TYR A 31 5.07 4.73 12.38
C TYR A 31 4.17 5.29 11.29
N GLY A 32 4.05 6.61 11.18
CA GLY A 32 3.22 7.25 10.17
C GLY A 32 3.65 6.93 8.75
N GLN A 33 4.93 7.01 8.44
CA GLN A 33 5.43 6.69 7.09
C GLN A 33 5.18 5.23 6.70
N PRO A 34 5.44 4.24 7.56
CA PRO A 34 5.10 2.85 7.24
C PRO A 34 3.63 2.62 6.93
N ILE A 35 2.74 3.24 7.68
CA ILE A 35 1.29 3.11 7.48
C ILE A 35 0.87 3.79 6.18
N LEU A 36 1.34 5.01 5.93
CA LEU A 36 1.05 5.71 4.68
C LEU A 36 1.59 4.93 3.46
N GLY A 37 2.74 4.29 3.61
CA GLY A 37 3.29 3.40 2.59
C GLY A 37 2.40 2.19 2.30
N LEU A 38 1.80 1.59 3.33
CA LEU A 38 0.84 0.48 3.15
C LEU A 38 -0.45 0.95 2.48
N ILE A 39 -0.93 2.13 2.83
CA ILE A 39 -2.08 2.76 2.15
C ILE A 39 -1.75 2.95 0.68
N PHE A 40 -0.56 3.47 0.38
CA PHE A 40 -0.11 3.65 -1.00
C PHE A 40 -0.06 2.32 -1.76
N LEU A 41 0.52 1.28 -1.17
CA LEU A 41 0.59 -0.04 -1.81
C LEU A 41 -0.79 -0.61 -2.11
N ARG A 42 -1.72 -0.47 -1.15
CA ARG A 42 -3.08 -0.94 -1.36
C ARG A 42 -3.79 -0.13 -2.45
N TYR A 43 -3.59 1.19 -2.46
CA TYR A 43 -4.11 2.06 -3.52
C TYR A 43 -3.58 1.64 -4.90
N ALA A 44 -2.27 1.43 -5.02
CA ALA A 44 -1.67 1.01 -6.28
C ALA A 44 -2.22 -0.35 -6.75
N ASP A 45 -2.38 -1.30 -5.83
CA ASP A 45 -2.95 -2.61 -6.09
C ASP A 45 -4.39 -2.51 -6.61
N VAL A 46 -5.24 -1.76 -5.92
CA VAL A 46 -6.65 -1.59 -6.30
C VAL A 46 -6.76 -0.87 -7.64
N LEU A 47 -6.03 0.22 -7.83
CA LEU A 47 -6.05 0.99 -9.07
C LEU A 47 -5.60 0.14 -10.27
N PHE A 48 -4.51 -0.61 -10.11
CA PHE A 48 -4.03 -1.47 -11.18
C PHE A 48 -5.04 -2.56 -11.52
N LYS A 49 -5.66 -3.18 -10.52
CA LYS A 49 -6.69 -4.21 -10.71
C LYS A 49 -7.93 -3.67 -11.42
N GLN A 50 -8.31 -2.42 -11.14
CA GLN A 50 -9.44 -1.78 -11.82
C GLN A 50 -9.18 -1.59 -13.31
N HIS A 51 -7.92 -1.41 -13.70
CA HIS A 51 -7.52 -1.22 -15.10
C HIS A 51 -7.02 -2.51 -15.77
N LYS A 52 -6.90 -3.60 -15.03
CA LYS A 52 -6.27 -4.83 -15.52
C LYS A 52 -6.98 -5.39 -16.75
N ALA A 53 -8.31 -5.43 -16.75
CA ALA A 53 -9.07 -5.94 -17.89
C ALA A 53 -8.79 -5.12 -19.16
N GLU A 54 -8.72 -3.81 -19.04
CA GLU A 54 -8.40 -2.90 -20.14
C GLU A 54 -6.98 -3.09 -20.64
N ILE A 55 -6.03 -3.23 -19.72
CA ILE A 55 -4.61 -3.48 -20.05
C ILE A 55 -4.48 -4.82 -20.81
N ASP A 56 -5.08 -5.88 -20.28
CA ASP A 56 -5.02 -7.21 -20.88
C ASP A 56 -5.65 -7.23 -22.27
N ALA A 57 -6.80 -6.57 -22.45
CA ALA A 57 -7.48 -6.49 -23.74
C ALA A 57 -6.60 -5.79 -24.78
N GLU A 58 -6.00 -4.66 -24.43
CA GLU A 58 -5.12 -3.92 -25.35
C GLU A 58 -3.84 -4.69 -25.67
N TYR A 59 -3.24 -5.32 -24.67
CA TYR A 59 -2.05 -6.15 -24.87
C TYR A 59 -2.36 -7.33 -25.81
N ASN A 60 -3.44 -8.06 -25.57
CA ASN A 60 -3.80 -9.25 -26.34
C ASN A 60 -4.23 -8.90 -27.78
N LYS A 61 -4.74 -7.70 -28.02
CA LYS A 61 -5.16 -7.23 -29.35
C LYS A 61 -4.01 -7.27 -30.34
N TYR A 62 -2.81 -6.93 -29.91
CA TYR A 62 -1.62 -6.85 -30.79
C TYR A 62 -0.60 -7.97 -30.52
N LYS A 63 -0.87 -8.87 -29.59
CA LYS A 63 0.04 -9.95 -29.24
C LYS A 63 0.30 -10.84 -30.46
N GLY A 64 1.60 -11.07 -30.73
CA GLY A 64 2.04 -11.87 -31.88
C GLY A 64 2.04 -11.11 -33.20
N SER A 65 1.69 -9.83 -33.23
CA SER A 65 1.73 -8.98 -34.42
C SER A 65 2.97 -8.09 -34.43
N ARG A 66 3.18 -7.37 -35.53
CA ARG A 66 4.27 -6.39 -35.63
C ARG A 66 4.08 -5.20 -34.68
N MET A 67 2.86 -4.97 -34.20
CA MET A 67 2.52 -3.86 -33.32
C MET A 67 2.49 -4.28 -31.85
N GLU A 68 2.94 -5.49 -31.54
CA GLU A 68 3.02 -5.96 -30.17
C GLU A 68 3.89 -5.02 -29.33
N ARG A 69 3.37 -4.64 -28.16
CA ARG A 69 4.09 -3.84 -27.17
C ARG A 69 4.33 -4.66 -25.92
N ALA A 70 5.35 -4.30 -25.14
CA ALA A 70 5.56 -4.90 -23.83
C ALA A 70 4.34 -4.63 -22.94
N TYR A 71 3.95 -5.61 -22.14
CA TYR A 71 2.83 -5.49 -21.21
C TYR A 71 2.96 -4.27 -20.30
N LYS A 72 4.18 -4.04 -19.81
CA LYS A 72 4.52 -2.88 -18.98
C LYS A 72 4.17 -1.55 -19.67
N ASP A 73 4.48 -1.40 -20.94
CA ASP A 73 4.20 -0.17 -21.68
C ASP A 73 2.71 0.07 -21.84
N VAL A 74 1.94 -1.01 -22.08
CA VAL A 74 0.48 -0.93 -22.14
C VAL A 74 -0.09 -0.54 -20.78
N ALA A 75 0.43 -1.10 -19.70
CA ALA A 75 0.01 -0.78 -18.34
C ALA A 75 0.24 0.71 -18.02
N VAL A 76 1.40 1.25 -18.36
CA VAL A 76 1.71 2.67 -18.14
C VAL A 76 0.74 3.56 -18.93
N GLU A 77 0.43 3.20 -20.17
CA GLU A 77 -0.52 3.95 -20.99
C GLU A 77 -1.93 3.98 -20.40
N LYS A 78 -2.43 2.82 -19.93
CA LYS A 78 -3.81 2.67 -19.46
C LYS A 78 -4.04 3.06 -18.00
N CYS A 79 -3.05 2.83 -17.15
CA CYS A 79 -3.16 3.00 -15.71
C CYS A 79 -2.24 4.10 -15.15
N GLY A 80 -1.19 4.43 -15.86
CA GLY A 80 -0.18 5.41 -15.42
C GLY A 80 1.06 4.78 -14.80
N PHE A 81 1.03 3.51 -14.48
CA PHE A 81 2.16 2.78 -13.90
C PHE A 81 2.01 1.27 -14.15
N PHE A 82 3.11 0.54 -13.96
CA PHE A 82 3.11 -0.91 -13.97
C PHE A 82 3.30 -1.45 -12.55
N LEU A 83 2.46 -2.41 -12.16
CA LEU A 83 2.56 -3.08 -10.86
C LEU A 83 3.18 -4.47 -11.03
N PRO A 84 4.43 -4.69 -10.56
CA PRO A 84 5.04 -6.02 -10.61
C PRO A 84 4.31 -7.03 -9.72
N GLU A 85 4.43 -8.30 -10.03
CA GLU A 85 3.72 -9.37 -9.32
C GLU A 85 3.96 -9.36 -7.81
N CYS A 86 5.22 -9.19 -7.38
CA CYS A 86 5.55 -9.17 -5.95
C CYS A 86 5.00 -7.94 -5.22
N ALA A 87 4.49 -6.95 -5.94
CA ALA A 87 3.89 -5.74 -5.37
C ALA A 87 2.37 -5.81 -5.28
N PHE A 88 1.74 -6.86 -5.82
CA PHE A 88 0.32 -7.08 -5.58
C PHE A 88 0.09 -7.33 -4.09
N PHE A 89 -0.94 -6.71 -3.56
CA PHE A 89 -1.21 -6.81 -2.13
C PHE A 89 -1.50 -8.24 -1.68
N ASP A 90 -2.13 -9.04 -2.56
CA ASP A 90 -2.37 -10.46 -2.32
C ASP A 90 -1.07 -11.25 -2.16
N TYR A 91 -0.05 -10.94 -2.93
CA TYR A 91 1.24 -11.59 -2.82
C TYR A 91 1.83 -11.45 -1.41
N ILE A 92 1.71 -10.25 -0.83
CA ILE A 92 2.18 -9.97 0.53
C ILE A 92 1.25 -10.60 1.56
N ASN A 93 -0.06 -10.43 1.39
CA ASN A 93 -1.06 -10.90 2.35
C ASN A 93 -1.10 -12.44 2.43
N ASP A 94 -0.96 -13.12 1.29
CA ASP A 94 -1.06 -14.58 1.21
C ASP A 94 0.24 -15.30 1.59
N ALA A 95 1.33 -14.59 1.75
CA ALA A 95 2.57 -15.16 2.27
C ALA A 95 2.33 -15.69 3.69
N PRO A 96 3.06 -16.75 4.13
CA PRO A 96 2.88 -17.29 5.48
C PRO A 96 3.04 -16.23 6.56
N ASP A 97 2.31 -16.36 7.67
CA ASP A 97 2.35 -15.39 8.76
C ASP A 97 3.73 -15.30 9.43
N ASP A 98 4.53 -16.36 9.34
CA ASP A 98 5.90 -16.37 9.82
C ASP A 98 6.90 -15.78 8.82
N ALA A 99 6.45 -15.44 7.61
CA ALA A 99 7.30 -14.75 6.64
C ALA A 99 7.60 -13.33 7.11
N ASN A 100 8.76 -12.81 6.70
CA ASN A 100 9.13 -11.43 7.02
C ASN A 100 8.33 -10.47 6.12
N LYS A 101 7.15 -10.07 6.59
CA LYS A 101 6.25 -9.18 5.85
C LYS A 101 6.89 -7.81 5.61
N ALA A 102 7.68 -7.32 6.55
CA ALA A 102 8.40 -6.04 6.38
C ALA A 102 9.34 -6.10 5.17
N LEU A 103 10.05 -7.20 5.02
CA LEU A 103 10.93 -7.42 3.86
C LEU A 103 10.13 -7.53 2.57
N LEU A 104 8.97 -8.21 2.59
CA LEU A 104 8.10 -8.32 1.41
C LEU A 104 7.55 -6.96 0.99
N VAL A 105 7.15 -6.11 1.94
CA VAL A 105 6.70 -4.74 1.66
C VAL A 105 7.84 -3.91 1.08
N LYS A 106 9.02 -3.99 1.66
CA LYS A 106 10.21 -3.29 1.15
C LYS A 106 10.52 -3.71 -0.30
N ARG A 107 10.53 -5.01 -0.56
CA ARG A 107 10.77 -5.55 -1.92
C ARG A 107 9.70 -5.12 -2.91
N ALA A 108 8.44 -5.06 -2.48
CA ALA A 108 7.36 -4.56 -3.30
C ALA A 108 7.61 -3.12 -3.74
N MET A 109 8.00 -2.27 -2.80
CA MET A 109 8.31 -0.86 -3.10
C MET A 109 9.53 -0.71 -4.01
N GLU A 110 10.59 -1.47 -3.76
CA GLU A 110 11.78 -1.48 -4.61
C GLU A 110 11.43 -1.91 -6.05
N ALA A 111 10.59 -2.94 -6.20
CA ALA A 111 10.16 -3.42 -7.50
C ALA A 111 9.32 -2.38 -8.25
N ILE A 112 8.41 -1.69 -7.55
CA ILE A 112 7.61 -0.61 -8.14
C ILE A 112 8.54 0.50 -8.65
N GLU A 113 9.50 0.93 -7.86
CA GLU A 113 10.46 1.97 -8.27
C GLU A 113 11.32 1.53 -9.45
N GLN A 114 11.76 0.27 -9.45
CA GLN A 114 12.58 -0.28 -10.55
C GLN A 114 11.81 -0.31 -11.87
N GLU A 115 10.54 -0.69 -11.82
CA GLU A 115 9.70 -0.79 -13.02
C GLU A 115 9.05 0.53 -13.43
N ASN A 116 9.09 1.54 -12.57
CA ASN A 116 8.49 2.86 -12.83
C ASN A 116 9.53 3.95 -12.50
N PRO A 117 10.43 4.27 -13.44
CA PRO A 117 11.55 5.19 -13.17
C PRO A 117 11.13 6.55 -12.61
N ARG A 118 9.91 7.03 -12.93
CA ARG A 118 9.40 8.29 -12.40
C ARG A 118 9.18 8.27 -10.89
N MET A 119 9.05 7.08 -10.31
CA MET A 119 8.82 6.90 -8.88
C MET A 119 10.09 6.58 -8.09
N GLN A 120 11.24 6.54 -8.77
CA GLN A 120 12.49 6.15 -8.14
C GLN A 120 12.83 7.07 -6.97
N GLY A 121 13.09 6.47 -5.80
CA GLY A 121 13.48 7.20 -4.60
C GLY A 121 12.32 7.85 -3.83
N VAL A 122 11.07 7.69 -4.29
CA VAL A 122 9.91 8.34 -3.69
C VAL A 122 9.30 7.53 -2.54
N LEU A 123 9.35 6.20 -2.61
CA LEU A 123 8.65 5.34 -1.65
C LEU A 123 9.45 5.12 -0.36
N PRO A 124 8.77 5.04 0.81
CA PRO A 124 9.43 4.92 2.11
C PRO A 124 9.86 3.48 2.40
N LYS A 125 10.73 2.92 1.56
CA LYS A 125 11.12 1.50 1.64
C LYS A 125 12.05 1.17 2.80
N GLU A 126 12.84 2.14 3.26
CA GLU A 126 13.87 1.90 4.29
C GLU A 126 13.29 1.76 5.70
N VAL A 127 12.11 2.32 5.95
CA VAL A 127 11.51 2.32 7.29
C VAL A 127 11.05 0.93 7.74
N TYR A 128 10.83 0.02 6.81
CA TYR A 128 10.30 -1.31 7.12
C TYR A 128 11.32 -2.26 7.76
N GLY A 129 12.60 -2.00 7.57
CA GLY A 129 13.66 -2.82 8.17
C GLY A 129 13.71 -2.78 9.69
N GLN A 130 13.06 -1.81 10.33
CA GLN A 130 13.12 -1.59 11.78
C GLN A 130 11.76 -1.78 12.46
N LEU A 131 10.75 -2.25 11.74
CA LEU A 131 9.36 -2.18 12.18
C LEU A 131 8.87 -3.34 13.03
N VAL A 132 9.41 -4.54 12.86
CA VAL A 132 8.84 -5.72 13.48
C VAL A 132 9.63 -6.05 14.74
N PRO A 133 9.04 -5.86 15.93
CA PRO A 133 9.69 -6.28 17.17
C PRO A 133 9.80 -7.81 17.22
N GLU A 134 10.87 -8.30 17.80
CA GLU A 134 11.10 -9.74 17.94
C GLU A 134 9.98 -10.42 18.75
N GLU A 135 9.36 -9.67 19.65
CA GLU A 135 8.27 -10.17 20.51
C GLU A 135 6.94 -10.34 19.78
N GLU A 136 6.75 -9.62 18.64
CA GLU A 136 5.49 -9.68 17.88
C GLU A 136 5.75 -9.77 16.37
N PRO A 137 6.31 -10.89 15.88
CA PRO A 137 6.65 -11.00 14.45
C PRO A 137 5.44 -11.00 13.52
N GLU A 138 4.24 -11.29 14.04
CA GLU A 138 3.01 -11.34 13.25
C GLU A 138 2.24 -10.02 13.20
N LEU A 139 2.74 -8.98 13.88
CA LEU A 139 2.04 -7.70 13.97
C LEU A 139 1.76 -7.10 12.59
N LEU A 140 2.77 -7.05 11.73
CA LEU A 140 2.61 -6.49 10.39
C LEU A 140 1.69 -7.35 9.53
N SER A 141 1.68 -8.67 9.69
CA SER A 141 0.75 -9.57 9.01
C SER A 141 -0.71 -9.22 9.33
N ARG A 142 -1.00 -8.92 10.59
CA ARG A 142 -2.34 -8.53 11.01
C ARG A 142 -2.77 -7.21 10.38
N ILE A 143 -1.85 -6.25 10.31
CA ILE A 143 -2.11 -4.94 9.71
C ILE A 143 -2.33 -5.05 8.21
N VAL A 144 -1.50 -5.83 7.52
CA VAL A 144 -1.67 -6.09 6.08
C VAL A 144 -3.04 -6.71 5.81
N ARG A 145 -3.48 -7.66 6.65
CA ARG A 145 -4.80 -8.27 6.52
C ARG A 145 -5.93 -7.26 6.60
N VAL A 146 -5.85 -6.31 7.53
CA VAL A 146 -6.88 -5.27 7.67
C VAL A 146 -6.90 -4.37 6.45
N PHE A 147 -5.74 -3.98 5.91
CA PHE A 147 -5.69 -3.16 4.70
C PHE A 147 -6.19 -3.91 3.46
N LYS A 148 -6.08 -5.24 3.46
CA LYS A 148 -6.68 -6.07 2.40
C LYS A 148 -8.21 -5.97 2.38
N ASP A 149 -8.84 -5.64 3.50
CA ASP A 149 -10.29 -5.48 3.60
C ASP A 149 -10.81 -4.20 2.91
N ILE A 150 -9.94 -3.29 2.49
CA ILE A 150 -10.35 -2.16 1.65
C ILE A 150 -10.95 -2.72 0.36
N PRO A 151 -12.21 -2.38 0.02
CA PRO A 151 -12.86 -2.93 -1.17
C PRO A 151 -12.13 -2.60 -2.47
N GLU A 152 -12.04 -3.56 -3.39
CA GLU A 152 -11.37 -3.37 -4.68
C GLU A 152 -12.14 -2.47 -5.65
N ASP A 153 -13.43 -2.24 -5.41
CA ASP A 153 -14.27 -1.33 -6.20
C ASP A 153 -14.30 0.10 -5.67
N ILE A 154 -13.47 0.40 -4.67
CA ILE A 154 -13.41 1.73 -4.05
C ILE A 154 -12.92 2.78 -5.04
N SER A 155 -13.49 3.99 -4.99
CA SER A 155 -13.08 5.08 -5.87
C SER A 155 -11.77 5.73 -5.41
N ILE A 156 -11.10 6.40 -6.34
CA ILE A 156 -9.88 7.16 -6.06
C ILE A 156 -10.15 8.25 -5.03
N ASP A 157 -11.31 8.90 -5.09
CA ASP A 157 -11.69 9.96 -4.15
C ASP A 157 -11.78 9.43 -2.72
N ILE A 158 -12.28 8.21 -2.53
CA ILE A 158 -12.39 7.61 -1.21
C ILE A 158 -10.98 7.25 -0.68
N PHE A 159 -10.08 6.78 -1.52
CA PHE A 159 -8.68 6.60 -1.11
C PHE A 159 -8.05 7.92 -0.67
N GLY A 160 -8.32 9.01 -1.38
CA GLY A 160 -7.88 10.34 -1.00
C GLY A 160 -8.39 10.73 0.40
N GLN A 161 -9.65 10.47 0.68
CA GLN A 161 -10.25 10.73 1.99
C GLN A 161 -9.61 9.89 3.09
N ILE A 162 -9.31 8.61 2.83
CA ILE A 162 -8.61 7.74 3.78
C ILE A 162 -7.21 8.29 4.07
N TYR A 163 -6.49 8.65 3.03
CA TYR A 163 -5.13 9.20 3.15
C TYR A 163 -5.12 10.49 3.98
N GLU A 164 -6.03 11.42 3.69
CA GLU A 164 -6.16 12.68 4.44
C GLU A 164 -6.55 12.45 5.90
N TYR A 165 -7.43 11.48 6.15
CA TYR A 165 -7.82 11.10 7.51
C TYR A 165 -6.60 10.64 8.32
N PHE A 166 -5.74 9.79 7.71
CA PHE A 166 -4.52 9.34 8.39
C PHE A 166 -3.53 10.47 8.62
N LEU A 167 -3.32 11.32 7.62
CA LEU A 167 -2.44 12.49 7.78
C LEU A 167 -2.91 13.39 8.93
N GLY A 168 -4.20 13.66 9.01
CA GLY A 168 -4.78 14.48 10.07
C GLY A 168 -4.58 13.86 11.46
N ASN A 169 -4.80 12.55 11.58
CA ASN A 169 -4.64 11.86 12.85
C ASN A 169 -3.17 11.75 13.29
N PHE A 170 -2.25 11.57 12.35
CA PHE A 170 -0.81 11.59 12.67
C PHE A 170 -0.38 12.97 13.15
N ALA A 171 -0.85 14.04 12.53
CA ALA A 171 -0.55 15.41 12.95
C ALA A 171 -1.07 15.69 14.36
N LEU A 172 -2.28 15.23 14.69
CA LEU A 172 -2.85 15.37 16.03
C LEU A 172 -2.05 14.55 17.07
N ALA A 173 -1.67 13.35 16.73
CA ALA A 173 -0.88 12.50 17.62
C ALA A 173 0.50 13.08 17.89
N GLU A 174 1.15 13.65 16.90
CA GLU A 174 2.43 14.35 17.06
C GLU A 174 2.27 15.60 17.94
N GLY A 175 1.21 16.37 17.73
CA GLY A 175 0.92 17.53 18.58
C GLY A 175 0.70 17.18 20.04
N GLN A 176 0.04 16.05 20.30
CA GLN A 176 -0.17 15.55 21.66
C GLN A 176 1.10 14.98 22.27
N GLY A 177 2.02 14.50 21.44
CA GLY A 177 3.30 13.93 21.87
C GLY A 177 4.38 14.94 22.22
N GLY A 178 4.04 16.24 22.35
CA GLY A 178 4.98 17.26 22.80
C GLY A 178 5.80 17.93 21.69
N GLY A 179 5.26 18.02 20.50
CA GLY A 179 5.85 18.82 19.44
C GLY A 179 7.06 18.20 18.75
N ALA A 180 6.95 16.96 18.38
CA ALA A 180 8.00 16.23 17.66
C ALA A 180 8.05 16.59 16.16
N PHE A 181 7.94 17.85 15.85
CA PHE A 181 8.15 18.36 14.49
C PHE A 181 9.57 18.81 14.29
#